data_38f529e44710040bc5ff38ca6d42589c
#
_entry.id   38f529e44710040bc5ff38ca6d42589c
#
_cell.length_a   1.000
_cell.length_b   1.000
_cell.length_c   1.000
_cell.angle_alpha   90.00
_cell.angle_beta   90.00
_cell.angle_gamma   90.00
#
_symmetry.space_group_name_H-M   'P 1'
#
loop_
_entity.id
_entity.type
_entity.pdbx_description
1 polymer ?
#
loop_
_entity_poly.entity_id
_entity_poly.type
_entity_poly.pdbx_seq_one_letter_code
_entity_poly.pdbx_strand_id
1 'polypeptide(L)'
;MARTMWKAVVAGGAAAVFSGTAAVPAGAAEGGVSFSRVSVNGGKPIVIGVKEEVEVHATFRMTTTLRHDPGPTVFPYRGKPDTGDTLHSAVITSDCKVVDRAKGICDFEEWLYIDPRNLDFGNEDAGTWRTAARVFLAGDAHDTDDKDLPLQVKRATRVTVNASPEPVAKGRTITVTGRVTRANWDTHTYQGYAGRTVSLQFKAAGASSYTTVKKATSSGTGALRTTVKATGPGTWRWTYYGNSTSGAKSSTGDYVAVR
;
A
#
# COMPACT_ATOMS: atom_id res chain seq x y z
N MET A 1 -10.20 -3.47 25.06
CA MET A 1 -10.81 -2.20 24.65
C MET A 1 -11.65 -2.47 23.42
N ALA A 2 -12.95 -2.18 23.49
CA ALA A 2 -13.88 -2.52 22.41
C ALA A 2 -13.65 -1.59 21.22
N ARG A 3 -13.40 -2.15 20.03
CA ARG A 3 -13.35 -1.42 18.77
C ARG A 3 -14.76 -0.89 18.47
N THR A 4 -14.90 0.44 18.43
CA THR A 4 -16.15 1.09 18.02
C THR A 4 -16.22 1.06 16.51
N MET A 5 -17.00 0.13 15.97
CA MET A 5 -17.33 0.13 14.54
C MET A 5 -18.21 1.33 14.21
N TRP A 6 -17.79 2.15 13.29
CA TRP A 6 -18.64 3.14 12.65
C TRP A 6 -19.63 2.39 11.74
N LYS A 7 -20.83 2.18 12.24
CA LYS A 7 -21.94 1.71 11.44
C LYS A 7 -22.54 2.90 10.70
N ALA A 8 -22.50 2.86 9.38
CA ALA A 8 -23.39 3.68 8.59
C ALA A 8 -24.82 3.34 8.98
N VAL A 9 -25.56 4.33 9.49
CA VAL A 9 -26.99 4.18 9.84
C VAL A 9 -27.78 4.16 8.55
N VAL A 10 -28.23 2.99 8.14
CA VAL A 10 -29.31 2.84 7.17
C VAL A 10 -30.58 2.62 7.96
N ALA A 11 -31.51 3.60 7.88
CA ALA A 11 -32.82 3.52 8.49
C ALA A 11 -33.65 2.41 7.85
N GLY A 12 -34.25 1.56 8.68
CA GLY A 12 -35.00 0.40 8.30
C GLY A 12 -36.37 0.70 7.68
N GLY A 13 -36.77 -0.12 6.74
CA GLY A 13 -38.14 -0.29 6.25
C GLY A 13 -38.51 -1.78 6.27
N ALA A 14 -39.70 -2.07 6.77
CA ALA A 14 -40.18 -3.35 7.26
C ALA A 14 -40.38 -4.45 6.20
N ALA A 15 -40.37 -5.67 6.71
CA ALA A 15 -40.46 -6.97 6.07
C ALA A 15 -41.70 -7.22 5.20
N ALA A 16 -41.47 -7.99 4.15
CA ALA A 16 -42.45 -8.94 3.61
C ALA A 16 -41.74 -10.25 3.28
N VAL A 17 -42.21 -11.32 3.88
CA VAL A 17 -41.76 -12.70 3.67
C VAL A 17 -42.32 -13.23 2.36
N PHE A 18 -41.45 -13.66 1.46
CA PHE A 18 -41.82 -14.61 0.38
C PHE A 18 -40.77 -15.73 0.32
N SER A 19 -41.20 -16.92 0.68
CA SER A 19 -40.50 -18.17 0.47
C SER A 19 -40.59 -18.59 -1.01
N GLY A 20 -39.44 -18.80 -1.62
CA GLY A 20 -39.34 -19.35 -2.96
C GLY A 20 -37.88 -19.60 -3.34
N THR A 21 -37.45 -20.85 -3.15
CA THR A 21 -36.16 -21.34 -3.61
C THR A 21 -36.11 -21.46 -5.12
N ALA A 22 -35.32 -20.64 -5.79
CA ALA A 22 -34.81 -20.97 -7.12
C ALA A 22 -33.37 -20.46 -7.17
N ALA A 23 -32.42 -21.37 -7.25
CA ALA A 23 -31.04 -21.03 -7.60
C ALA A 23 -31.05 -20.50 -9.04
N VAL A 24 -30.79 -19.21 -9.21
CA VAL A 24 -30.54 -18.62 -10.52
C VAL A 24 -29.07 -18.84 -10.85
N PRO A 25 -28.73 -19.46 -11.97
CA PRO A 25 -27.32 -19.53 -12.41
C PRO A 25 -26.85 -18.10 -12.69
N ALA A 26 -25.59 -17.82 -12.37
CA ALA A 26 -24.90 -16.58 -12.70
C ALA A 26 -24.79 -16.43 -14.23
N GLY A 27 -25.88 -16.00 -14.85
CA GLY A 27 -25.93 -15.54 -16.22
C GLY A 27 -25.96 -14.00 -16.18
N ALA A 28 -25.11 -13.35 -16.96
CA ALA A 28 -25.11 -11.92 -17.12
C ALA A 28 -26.53 -11.43 -17.41
N ALA A 29 -27.15 -10.71 -16.47
CA ALA A 29 -28.44 -10.09 -16.68
C ALA A 29 -28.28 -9.02 -17.78
N GLU A 30 -29.12 -9.06 -18.80
CA GLU A 30 -29.24 -7.98 -19.78
C GLU A 30 -29.55 -6.68 -19.01
N GLY A 31 -28.60 -5.73 -19.03
CA GLY A 31 -28.71 -4.44 -18.34
C GLY A 31 -27.95 -4.32 -17.01
N GLY A 32 -27.03 -5.23 -16.70
CA GLY A 32 -26.20 -5.16 -15.48
C GLY A 32 -25.10 -4.11 -15.53
N VAL A 33 -24.49 -3.88 -14.37
CA VAL A 33 -23.23 -3.12 -14.26
C VAL A 33 -22.06 -4.09 -14.36
N SER A 34 -20.98 -3.68 -15.02
CA SER A 34 -19.73 -4.41 -14.99
C SER A 34 -18.54 -3.49 -14.90
N PHE A 35 -17.54 -3.90 -14.13
CA PHE A 35 -16.28 -3.19 -14.01
C PHE A 35 -15.13 -3.99 -14.63
N SER A 36 -14.27 -3.32 -15.34
CA SER A 36 -13.12 -3.91 -16.02
C SER A 36 -11.93 -2.94 -16.02
N ARG A 37 -10.75 -3.44 -16.42
CA ARG A 37 -9.50 -2.64 -16.46
C ARG A 37 -9.17 -1.96 -15.13
N VAL A 38 -9.57 -2.57 -14.02
CA VAL A 38 -9.32 -2.02 -12.69
C VAL A 38 -7.82 -2.08 -12.39
N SER A 39 -7.26 -0.95 -12.00
CA SER A 39 -5.88 -0.82 -11.56
C SER A 39 -5.83 0.12 -10.38
N VAL A 40 -5.29 -0.33 -9.25
CA VAL A 40 -5.06 0.48 -8.05
C VAL A 40 -3.56 0.59 -7.83
N ASN A 41 -3.05 1.81 -7.65
CA ASN A 41 -1.63 2.12 -7.48
C ASN A 41 -0.71 1.54 -8.56
N GLY A 42 -1.22 1.35 -9.78
CA GLY A 42 -0.49 0.69 -10.87
C GLY A 42 -0.01 -0.72 -10.52
N GLY A 43 -0.74 -1.45 -9.68
CA GLY A 43 -0.39 -2.78 -9.17
C GLY A 43 0.75 -2.80 -8.14
N LYS A 44 1.24 -1.65 -7.70
CA LYS A 44 2.31 -1.54 -6.70
C LYS A 44 1.74 -1.58 -5.29
N PRO A 45 2.52 -2.02 -4.29
CA PRO A 45 2.11 -1.93 -2.89
C PRO A 45 1.82 -0.49 -2.46
N ILE A 46 0.79 -0.29 -1.67
CA ILE A 46 0.54 0.96 -0.95
C ILE A 46 1.40 0.94 0.32
N VAL A 47 2.28 1.94 0.48
CA VAL A 47 3.20 2.02 1.63
C VAL A 47 2.82 3.21 2.49
N ILE A 48 2.31 2.94 3.70
CA ILE A 48 1.73 3.94 4.59
C ILE A 48 2.69 4.24 5.75
N GLY A 49 2.95 5.54 5.98
CA GLY A 49 3.74 6.07 7.09
C GLY A 49 2.97 6.11 8.40
N VAL A 50 3.24 7.12 9.22
CA VAL A 50 2.60 7.30 10.55
C VAL A 50 1.79 8.59 10.65
N LYS A 51 1.99 9.54 9.72
CA LYS A 51 1.37 10.88 9.79
C LYS A 51 0.95 11.43 8.43
N GLU A 52 1.73 11.13 7.40
CA GLU A 52 1.52 11.68 6.08
C GLU A 52 0.39 10.94 5.38
N GLU A 53 -0.56 11.68 4.82
CA GLU A 53 -1.58 11.13 3.94
C GLU A 53 -0.93 10.54 2.69
N VAL A 54 -1.47 9.43 2.22
CA VAL A 54 -1.05 8.74 1.00
C VAL A 54 -2.15 8.88 -0.04
N GLU A 55 -1.82 9.51 -1.16
CA GLU A 55 -2.68 9.55 -2.34
C GLU A 55 -2.41 8.31 -3.19
N VAL A 56 -3.46 7.60 -3.56
CA VAL A 56 -3.42 6.37 -4.37
C VAL A 56 -4.26 6.58 -5.60
N HIS A 57 -3.62 6.59 -6.76
CA HIS A 57 -4.32 6.68 -8.04
C HIS A 57 -4.88 5.32 -8.47
N ALA A 58 -6.13 5.30 -8.86
CA ALA A 58 -6.80 4.15 -9.44
C ALA A 58 -7.42 4.50 -10.81
N THR A 59 -7.55 3.52 -11.65
CA THR A 59 -8.26 3.63 -12.94
C THR A 59 -9.15 2.43 -13.14
N PHE A 60 -10.29 2.64 -13.78
CA PHE A 60 -11.20 1.55 -14.11
C PHE A 60 -12.15 1.92 -15.24
N ARG A 61 -12.76 0.92 -15.82
CA ARG A 61 -13.83 1.03 -16.80
C ARG A 61 -15.11 0.48 -16.21
N MET A 62 -16.19 1.25 -16.30
CA MET A 62 -17.54 0.78 -16.02
C MET A 62 -18.33 0.67 -17.33
N THR A 63 -19.15 -0.36 -17.41
CA THR A 63 -20.12 -0.55 -18.51
C THR A 63 -21.50 -0.71 -17.89
N THR A 64 -22.40 0.20 -18.19
CA THR A 64 -23.81 0.13 -17.79
C THR A 64 -24.67 1.08 -18.63
N THR A 65 -25.90 0.68 -18.89
CA THR A 65 -26.95 1.55 -19.47
C THR A 65 -27.99 1.96 -18.42
N LEU A 66 -27.82 1.49 -17.17
CA LEU A 66 -28.69 1.85 -16.06
C LEU A 66 -28.40 3.28 -15.60
N ARG A 67 -29.42 3.94 -15.04
CA ARG A 67 -29.25 5.22 -14.36
C ARG A 67 -28.54 4.95 -13.03
N HIS A 68 -27.49 5.69 -12.79
CA HIS A 68 -26.68 5.58 -11.59
C HIS A 68 -26.31 6.97 -11.06
N ASP A 69 -25.95 7.03 -9.80
CA ASP A 69 -25.40 8.22 -9.19
C ASP A 69 -23.97 8.49 -9.73
N PRO A 70 -23.54 9.75 -9.74
CA PRO A 70 -22.16 10.09 -10.04
C PRO A 70 -21.18 9.43 -9.06
N GLY A 71 -19.97 9.13 -9.54
CA GLY A 71 -18.88 8.65 -8.69
C GLY A 71 -18.94 7.15 -8.40
N PRO A 72 -18.97 6.27 -9.43
CA PRO A 72 -18.59 4.89 -9.21
C PRO A 72 -17.20 4.84 -8.58
N THR A 73 -16.93 3.87 -7.71
CA THR A 73 -15.70 3.82 -6.95
C THR A 73 -15.05 2.46 -6.98
N VAL A 74 -13.72 2.43 -6.85
CA VAL A 74 -12.89 1.24 -6.65
C VAL A 74 -12.20 1.37 -5.30
N PHE A 75 -12.30 0.39 -4.44
CA PHE A 75 -11.77 0.48 -3.08
C PHE A 75 -11.10 -0.81 -2.61
N PRO A 76 -10.02 -0.70 -1.83
CA PRO A 76 -9.45 -1.83 -1.11
C PRO A 76 -10.38 -2.23 0.05
N TYR A 77 -10.57 -3.54 0.24
CA TYR A 77 -11.40 -4.07 1.32
C TYR A 77 -10.80 -5.34 1.93
N ARG A 78 -11.28 -5.69 3.14
CA ARG A 78 -11.09 -6.98 3.81
C ARG A 78 -12.44 -7.53 4.26
N GLY A 79 -12.57 -8.86 4.29
CA GLY A 79 -13.84 -9.52 4.58
C GLY A 79 -14.73 -9.58 3.35
N LYS A 80 -15.91 -8.96 3.42
CA LYS A 80 -16.84 -8.85 2.29
C LYS A 80 -16.88 -7.41 1.77
N PRO A 81 -17.02 -7.18 0.46
CA PRO A 81 -16.96 -5.83 -0.10
C PRO A 81 -18.00 -4.86 0.49
N ASP A 82 -19.19 -5.37 0.86
CA ASP A 82 -20.29 -4.52 1.33
C ASP A 82 -20.33 -4.32 2.85
N THR A 83 -19.67 -5.17 3.61
CA THR A 83 -19.76 -5.17 5.09
C THR A 83 -18.40 -5.29 5.78
N GLY A 84 -17.32 -5.42 5.02
CA GLY A 84 -15.97 -5.52 5.53
C GLY A 84 -15.30 -4.16 5.73
N ASP A 85 -14.06 -4.20 6.19
CA ASP A 85 -13.24 -3.01 6.35
C ASP A 85 -12.84 -2.44 4.97
N THR A 86 -12.85 -1.12 4.84
CA THR A 86 -12.36 -0.42 3.65
C THR A 86 -11.14 0.44 3.99
N LEU A 87 -10.24 0.62 3.05
CA LEU A 87 -8.99 1.36 3.25
C LEU A 87 -9.00 2.66 2.45
N HIS A 88 -9.74 3.63 2.91
CA HIS A 88 -9.66 5.02 2.43
C HIS A 88 -10.33 5.95 3.44
N SER A 89 -9.82 7.17 3.57
CA SER A 89 -10.42 8.23 4.36
C SER A 89 -11.28 9.16 3.50
N ALA A 90 -10.94 9.29 2.21
CA ALA A 90 -11.69 10.04 1.22
C ALA A 90 -11.45 9.46 -0.18
N VAL A 91 -12.39 9.71 -1.09
CA VAL A 91 -12.32 9.30 -2.50
C VAL A 91 -12.77 10.46 -3.37
N ILE A 92 -12.04 10.71 -4.45
CA ILE A 92 -12.43 11.64 -5.52
C ILE A 92 -12.39 10.88 -6.83
N THR A 93 -13.54 10.76 -7.49
CA THR A 93 -13.66 10.10 -8.79
C THR A 93 -13.88 11.17 -9.87
N SER A 94 -13.20 11.01 -11.01
CA SER A 94 -13.38 11.88 -12.18
C SER A 94 -14.76 11.74 -12.80
N ASP A 95 -15.11 12.68 -13.66
CA ASP A 95 -16.25 12.50 -14.57
C ASP A 95 -15.99 11.32 -15.53
N CYS A 96 -17.10 10.79 -16.08
CA CYS A 96 -17.06 9.76 -17.12
C CYS A 96 -16.32 10.25 -18.37
N LYS A 97 -15.22 9.62 -18.71
CA LYS A 97 -14.64 9.72 -20.05
C LYS A 97 -15.31 8.71 -20.96
N VAL A 98 -16.26 9.19 -21.76
CA VAL A 98 -17.08 8.33 -22.64
C VAL A 98 -16.21 7.60 -23.66
N VAL A 99 -16.30 6.28 -23.67
CA VAL A 99 -15.65 5.38 -24.65
C VAL A 99 -16.64 4.92 -25.70
N ASP A 100 -17.84 4.49 -25.29
CA ASP A 100 -18.93 4.09 -26.18
C ASP A 100 -20.26 4.45 -25.51
N ARG A 101 -20.90 5.51 -26.01
CA ARG A 101 -22.16 6.00 -25.46
C ARG A 101 -23.31 5.02 -25.63
N ALA A 102 -23.35 4.33 -26.76
CA ALA A 102 -24.44 3.40 -27.05
C ALA A 102 -24.43 2.18 -26.14
N LYS A 103 -23.25 1.77 -25.71
CA LYS A 103 -23.04 0.65 -24.78
C LYS A 103 -22.89 1.10 -23.33
N GLY A 104 -22.96 2.39 -23.03
CA GLY A 104 -22.76 2.92 -21.70
C GLY A 104 -21.35 2.66 -21.14
N ILE A 105 -20.31 2.76 -21.98
CA ILE A 105 -18.93 2.49 -21.58
C ILE A 105 -18.23 3.79 -21.23
N CYS A 106 -17.75 3.88 -19.97
CA CYS A 106 -16.99 5.00 -19.43
C CYS A 106 -15.66 4.54 -18.82
N ASP A 107 -14.61 5.31 -19.04
CA ASP A 107 -13.35 5.21 -18.28
C ASP A 107 -13.35 6.28 -17.18
N PHE A 108 -12.82 5.91 -16.01
CA PHE A 108 -12.71 6.76 -14.82
C PHE A 108 -11.29 6.76 -14.28
N GLU A 109 -10.92 7.87 -13.70
CA GLU A 109 -9.75 8.02 -12.82
C GLU A 109 -10.25 8.32 -11.41
N GLU A 110 -9.53 7.81 -10.42
CA GLU A 110 -9.92 7.94 -9.03
C GLU A 110 -8.69 8.17 -8.15
N TRP A 111 -8.84 8.98 -7.14
CA TRP A 111 -7.84 9.24 -6.10
C TRP A 111 -8.42 8.84 -4.75
N LEU A 112 -7.81 7.80 -4.16
CA LEU A 112 -8.12 7.39 -2.80
C LEU A 112 -7.10 8.05 -1.87
N TYR A 113 -7.58 8.70 -0.83
CA TYR A 113 -6.76 9.33 0.20
C TYR A 113 -6.73 8.43 1.43
N ILE A 114 -5.55 8.14 1.94
CA ILE A 114 -5.33 7.25 3.10
C ILE A 114 -4.55 8.03 4.15
N ASP A 115 -5.24 8.58 5.13
CA ASP A 115 -4.61 9.23 6.28
C ASP A 115 -4.54 8.24 7.44
N PRO A 116 -3.33 7.79 7.85
CA PRO A 116 -3.18 6.83 8.94
C PRO A 116 -3.67 7.36 10.29
N ARG A 117 -3.92 8.66 10.43
CA ARG A 117 -4.45 9.27 11.67
C ARG A 117 -5.98 9.25 11.72
N ASN A 118 -6.64 9.18 10.56
CA ASN A 118 -8.09 9.25 10.42
C ASN A 118 -8.74 7.87 10.23
N LEU A 119 -7.93 6.83 10.01
CA LEU A 119 -8.41 5.46 9.85
C LEU A 119 -8.26 4.68 11.15
N ASP A 120 -9.30 3.94 11.50
CA ASP A 120 -9.28 3.03 12.66
C ASP A 120 -8.67 1.68 12.22
N PHE A 121 -7.40 1.72 11.82
CA PHE A 121 -6.64 0.51 11.51
C PHE A 121 -5.33 0.44 12.30
N GLY A 122 -4.88 -0.76 12.56
CA GLY A 122 -3.70 -1.06 13.36
C GLY A 122 -2.61 -1.80 12.58
N ASN A 123 -1.59 -2.18 13.28
CA ASN A 123 -0.42 -2.88 12.72
C ASN A 123 -0.78 -4.20 12.02
N GLU A 124 -1.84 -4.86 12.44
CA GLU A 124 -2.37 -6.11 11.89
C GLU A 124 -2.99 -5.93 10.50
N ASP A 125 -3.35 -4.69 10.13
CA ASP A 125 -3.92 -4.40 8.82
C ASP A 125 -2.88 -4.35 7.71
N ALA A 126 -1.60 -4.39 8.05
CA ALA A 126 -0.54 -4.59 7.07
C ALA A 126 -0.60 -5.99 6.46
N GLY A 127 -0.63 -6.08 5.14
CA GLY A 127 -0.69 -7.35 4.41
C GLY A 127 -1.50 -7.27 3.14
N THR A 128 -2.17 -8.37 2.80
CA THR A 128 -2.97 -8.46 1.58
C THR A 128 -4.40 -7.97 1.83
N TRP A 129 -4.83 -7.06 0.99
CA TRP A 129 -6.19 -6.58 0.80
C TRP A 129 -6.70 -7.06 -0.55
N ARG A 130 -7.99 -6.94 -0.79
CA ARG A 130 -8.64 -7.19 -2.08
C ARG A 130 -9.21 -5.88 -2.62
N THR A 131 -9.57 -5.87 -3.89
CA THR A 131 -10.17 -4.70 -4.56
C THR A 131 -11.57 -5.04 -5.01
N ALA A 132 -12.53 -4.18 -4.68
CA ALA A 132 -13.90 -4.21 -5.21
C ALA A 132 -14.19 -2.90 -5.94
N ALA A 133 -15.21 -2.94 -6.78
CA ALA A 133 -15.78 -1.78 -7.45
C ALA A 133 -17.27 -1.66 -7.10
N ARG A 134 -17.78 -0.44 -6.95
CA ARG A 134 -19.18 -0.19 -6.59
C ARG A 134 -19.74 1.01 -7.35
N VAL A 135 -21.01 0.94 -7.64
CA VAL A 135 -21.81 2.09 -8.10
C VAL A 135 -23.16 2.07 -7.40
N PHE A 136 -23.66 3.24 -7.04
CA PHE A 136 -25.02 3.41 -6.56
C PHE A 136 -25.97 3.62 -7.75
N LEU A 137 -27.07 2.90 -7.73
CA LEU A 137 -28.10 2.93 -8.76
C LEU A 137 -29.29 3.78 -8.26
N ALA A 138 -30.14 4.20 -9.17
CA ALA A 138 -31.36 4.92 -8.80
C ALA A 138 -32.22 4.07 -7.84
N GLY A 139 -32.72 4.69 -6.76
CA GLY A 139 -33.58 4.03 -5.76
C GLY A 139 -32.81 3.30 -4.65
N ASP A 140 -31.68 3.84 -4.23
CA ASP A 140 -30.83 3.36 -3.11
C ASP A 140 -30.24 1.94 -3.28
N ALA A 141 -30.40 1.34 -4.46
CA ALA A 141 -29.73 0.10 -4.80
C ALA A 141 -28.25 0.36 -5.11
N HIS A 142 -27.42 -0.63 -4.92
CA HIS A 142 -26.03 -0.57 -5.40
C HIS A 142 -25.62 -1.89 -6.04
N ASP A 143 -24.68 -1.83 -6.94
CA ASP A 143 -24.01 -2.98 -7.53
C ASP A 143 -22.54 -2.97 -7.07
N THR A 144 -22.08 -4.09 -6.51
CA THR A 144 -20.72 -4.26 -6.04
C THR A 144 -20.10 -5.47 -6.72
N ASP A 145 -19.04 -5.24 -7.45
CA ASP A 145 -18.27 -6.25 -8.17
C ASP A 145 -16.95 -6.53 -7.43
N ASP A 146 -16.84 -7.72 -6.85
CA ASP A 146 -15.59 -8.19 -6.25
C ASP A 146 -14.60 -8.53 -7.36
N LYS A 147 -13.60 -7.69 -7.54
CA LYS A 147 -12.57 -7.90 -8.57
C LYS A 147 -11.51 -8.92 -8.15
N ASP A 148 -11.52 -9.35 -6.89
CA ASP A 148 -10.53 -10.31 -6.32
C ASP A 148 -9.06 -9.99 -6.66
N LEU A 149 -8.77 -8.72 -6.94
CA LEU A 149 -7.42 -8.28 -7.25
C LEU A 149 -6.64 -8.05 -5.95
N PRO A 150 -5.56 -8.81 -5.70
CA PRO A 150 -4.79 -8.64 -4.48
C PRO A 150 -4.04 -7.32 -4.49
N LEU A 151 -4.12 -6.58 -3.39
CA LEU A 151 -3.41 -5.34 -3.15
C LEU A 151 -2.57 -5.49 -1.87
N GLN A 152 -1.28 -5.13 -1.94
CA GLN A 152 -0.42 -5.16 -0.77
C GLN A 152 -0.42 -3.82 -0.05
N VAL A 153 -0.82 -3.81 1.22
CA VAL A 153 -0.73 -2.65 2.11
C VAL A 153 0.40 -2.86 3.09
N LYS A 154 1.38 -1.95 3.12
CA LYS A 154 2.63 -2.13 3.85
C LYS A 154 2.93 -0.94 4.75
N ARG A 155 3.48 -1.24 5.90
CA ARG A 155 4.01 -0.26 6.84
C ARG A 155 5.31 0.32 6.28
N ALA A 156 5.44 1.63 6.24
CA ALA A 156 6.65 2.29 5.78
C ALA A 156 7.85 1.96 6.68
N THR A 157 9.04 1.88 6.08
CA THR A 157 10.30 1.68 6.80
C THR A 157 11.23 2.88 6.61
N ARG A 158 12.09 3.13 7.59
CA ARG A 158 13.19 4.08 7.49
C ARG A 158 14.50 3.34 7.76
N VAL A 159 15.55 3.71 7.03
CA VAL A 159 16.89 3.12 7.19
C VAL A 159 17.89 4.25 7.23
N THR A 160 18.81 4.20 8.19
CA THR A 160 19.93 5.14 8.32
C THR A 160 21.26 4.43 8.11
N VAL A 161 22.33 5.18 7.83
CA VAL A 161 23.69 4.68 7.68
C VAL A 161 24.69 5.67 8.30
N ASN A 162 25.77 5.16 8.85
CA ASN A 162 26.98 5.90 9.19
C ASN A 162 28.18 4.97 9.07
N ALA A 163 29.17 5.34 8.27
CA ALA A 163 30.39 4.59 8.02
C ALA A 163 31.60 5.38 8.57
N SER A 164 32.34 4.79 9.50
CA SER A 164 33.46 5.48 10.15
C SER A 164 34.63 4.53 10.46
N PRO A 165 35.88 5.06 10.59
CA PRO A 165 36.29 6.45 10.45
C PRO A 165 36.36 6.90 9.00
N GLU A 166 36.26 8.22 8.80
CA GLU A 166 36.45 8.87 7.52
C GLU A 166 37.25 10.20 7.72
N PRO A 167 38.27 10.47 6.90
CA PRO A 167 38.86 9.58 5.91
C PRO A 167 39.60 8.37 6.51
N VAL A 168 39.82 7.33 5.70
CA VAL A 168 40.49 6.10 6.15
C VAL A 168 41.62 5.71 5.19
N ALA A 169 42.68 5.07 5.69
CA ALA A 169 43.73 4.51 4.86
C ALA A 169 43.26 3.26 4.11
N LYS A 170 43.71 3.09 2.84
CA LYS A 170 43.36 1.94 2.01
C LYS A 170 43.58 0.60 2.69
N GLY A 171 42.60 -0.29 2.63
CA GLY A 171 42.62 -1.62 3.21
C GLY A 171 42.32 -1.67 4.73
N ARG A 172 42.18 -0.52 5.40
CA ARG A 172 41.81 -0.46 6.82
C ARG A 172 40.33 -0.78 6.99
N THR A 173 40.02 -1.25 8.19
CA THR A 173 38.63 -1.59 8.55
C THR A 173 37.86 -0.34 8.94
N ILE A 174 36.66 -0.21 8.39
CA ILE A 174 35.67 0.74 8.86
C ILE A 174 34.49 0.00 9.51
N THR A 175 33.83 0.68 10.44
CA THR A 175 32.57 0.21 11.03
C THR A 175 31.41 0.93 10.32
N VAL A 176 30.45 0.16 9.81
CA VAL A 176 29.23 0.72 9.24
C VAL A 176 28.07 0.42 10.18
N THR A 177 27.51 1.47 10.73
CA THR A 177 26.35 1.42 11.61
C THR A 177 25.09 1.94 10.89
N GLY A 178 23.95 1.75 11.50
CA GLY A 178 22.68 2.27 11.01
C GLY A 178 21.52 1.79 11.89
N ARG A 179 20.35 2.08 11.43
CA ARG A 179 19.11 1.63 12.10
C ARG A 179 18.02 1.41 11.05
N VAL A 180 17.29 0.32 11.20
CA VAL A 180 16.04 0.09 10.49
C VAL A 180 14.88 0.25 11.46
N THR A 181 13.91 1.10 11.08
CA THR A 181 12.67 1.32 11.83
C THR A 181 11.47 1.10 10.91
N ARG A 182 10.31 0.81 11.51
CA ARG A 182 9.05 0.60 10.79
C ARG A 182 7.96 1.43 11.43
N ALA A 183 7.05 1.95 10.59
CA ALA A 183 5.85 2.63 11.05
C ALA A 183 5.06 1.71 11.99
N ASN A 184 4.66 2.24 13.14
CA ASN A 184 3.71 1.63 14.06
C ASN A 184 2.43 2.47 13.99
N TRP A 185 1.39 1.92 13.41
CA TRP A 185 0.12 2.60 13.21
C TRP A 185 -0.67 2.74 14.50
N ASP A 186 -0.52 1.79 15.46
CA ASP A 186 -1.20 1.88 16.76
C ASP A 186 -0.70 3.06 17.61
N THR A 187 0.57 3.45 17.43
CA THR A 187 1.20 4.53 18.22
C THR A 187 1.58 5.74 17.38
N HIS A 188 1.36 5.72 16.09
CA HIS A 188 1.73 6.74 15.11
C HIS A 188 3.21 7.17 15.20
N THR A 189 4.10 6.21 15.46
CA THR A 189 5.55 6.44 15.60
C THR A 189 6.35 5.44 14.78
N TYR A 190 7.62 5.77 14.44
CA TYR A 190 8.57 4.81 13.89
C TYR A 190 9.29 4.10 15.01
N GLN A 191 9.15 2.78 15.11
CA GLN A 191 9.79 1.94 16.12
C GLN A 191 10.89 1.07 15.51
N GLY A 192 11.86 0.64 16.33
CA GLY A 192 12.92 -0.27 15.93
C GLY A 192 12.36 -1.56 15.33
N TYR A 193 12.89 -1.97 14.18
CA TYR A 193 12.43 -3.17 13.48
C TYR A 193 13.43 -4.30 13.65
N ALA A 194 13.19 -5.14 14.65
CA ALA A 194 14.05 -6.21 15.09
C ALA A 194 14.11 -7.41 14.13
N GLY A 195 15.23 -8.12 14.10
CA GLY A 195 15.39 -9.40 13.43
C GLY A 195 15.31 -9.34 11.90
N ARG A 196 15.59 -8.16 11.29
CA ARG A 196 15.53 -7.99 9.84
C ARG A 196 16.88 -8.13 9.19
N THR A 197 16.95 -8.94 8.14
CA THR A 197 18.15 -9.00 7.29
C THR A 197 18.18 -7.75 6.42
N VAL A 198 19.28 -6.97 6.56
CA VAL A 198 19.52 -5.73 5.80
C VAL A 198 20.87 -5.86 5.09
N SER A 199 20.90 -5.49 3.82
CA SER A 199 22.10 -5.57 2.98
C SER A 199 22.91 -4.30 3.09
N LEU A 200 24.19 -4.42 3.44
CA LEU A 200 25.17 -3.35 3.26
C LEU A 200 25.61 -3.35 1.80
N GLN A 201 25.49 -2.21 1.17
CA GLN A 201 25.86 -1.99 -0.23
C GLN A 201 26.93 -0.92 -0.33
N PHE A 202 27.80 -1.07 -1.33
CA PHE A 202 28.86 -0.14 -1.67
C PHE A 202 28.75 0.29 -3.13
N LYS A 203 28.98 1.57 -3.39
CA LYS A 203 29.13 2.14 -4.72
C LYS A 203 30.47 2.86 -4.78
N ALA A 204 31.42 2.34 -5.54
CA ALA A 204 32.72 2.97 -5.74
C ALA A 204 32.58 4.37 -6.35
N ALA A 205 33.53 5.26 -6.07
CA ALA A 205 33.57 6.58 -6.68
C ALA A 205 33.61 6.43 -8.22
N GLY A 206 32.75 7.16 -8.93
CA GLY A 206 32.57 7.05 -10.38
C GLY A 206 31.68 5.89 -10.85
N ALA A 207 31.28 4.94 -10.00
CA ALA A 207 30.34 3.88 -10.39
C ALA A 207 28.89 4.37 -10.41
N SER A 208 28.07 3.77 -11.31
CA SER A 208 26.65 4.10 -11.43
C SER A 208 25.76 3.29 -10.48
N SER A 209 26.20 2.13 -10.04
CA SER A 209 25.37 1.18 -9.28
C SER A 209 25.98 0.73 -7.97
N TYR A 210 25.12 0.34 -7.03
CA TYR A 210 25.49 -0.28 -5.77
C TYR A 210 25.60 -1.79 -5.88
N THR A 211 26.61 -2.38 -5.22
CA THR A 211 26.76 -3.84 -5.06
C THR A 211 26.60 -4.23 -3.59
N THR A 212 25.97 -5.36 -3.33
CA THR A 212 25.88 -5.88 -1.95
C THR A 212 27.19 -6.47 -1.52
N VAL A 213 27.73 -5.97 -0.42
CA VAL A 213 29.03 -6.39 0.17
C VAL A 213 28.80 -7.36 1.33
N LYS A 214 27.80 -7.09 2.16
CA LYS A 214 27.54 -7.87 3.36
C LYS A 214 26.07 -7.77 3.77
N LYS A 215 25.60 -8.71 4.59
CA LYS A 215 24.29 -8.65 5.22
C LYS A 215 24.45 -8.60 6.73
N ALA A 216 23.56 -7.92 7.42
CA ALA A 216 23.48 -7.90 8.87
C ALA A 216 22.02 -8.07 9.31
N THR A 217 21.83 -8.64 10.50
CA THR A 217 20.52 -8.74 11.14
C THR A 217 20.38 -7.61 12.15
N SER A 218 19.26 -6.89 12.11
CA SER A 218 18.97 -5.81 13.05
C SER A 218 18.76 -6.34 14.47
N SER A 219 19.25 -5.60 15.46
CA SER A 219 19.04 -5.88 16.89
C SER A 219 17.58 -5.67 17.32
N GLY A 220 17.27 -5.94 18.58
CA GLY A 220 15.96 -5.67 19.19
C GLY A 220 15.46 -4.22 19.04
N THR A 221 16.38 -3.26 18.95
CA THR A 221 16.06 -1.83 18.73
C THR A 221 16.13 -1.40 17.27
N GLY A 222 16.35 -2.34 16.34
CA GLY A 222 16.54 -2.06 14.93
C GLY A 222 17.96 -1.60 14.57
N ALA A 223 18.94 -1.62 15.50
CA ALA A 223 20.30 -1.19 15.21
C ALA A 223 21.01 -2.18 14.28
N LEU A 224 21.80 -1.62 13.36
CA LEU A 224 22.65 -2.33 12.40
C LEU A 224 24.10 -1.99 12.69
N ARG A 225 24.98 -3.00 12.66
CA ARG A 225 26.41 -2.82 12.81
C ARG A 225 27.17 -3.92 12.08
N THR A 226 28.18 -3.53 11.33
CA THR A 226 29.14 -4.47 10.75
C THR A 226 30.46 -3.78 10.47
N THR A 227 31.48 -4.56 10.15
CA THR A 227 32.78 -4.07 9.74
C THR A 227 33.12 -4.56 8.34
N VAL A 228 33.81 -3.71 7.56
CA VAL A 228 34.30 -4.01 6.22
C VAL A 228 35.65 -3.35 5.99
N LYS A 229 36.43 -3.83 5.01
CA LYS A 229 37.64 -3.17 4.57
C LYS A 229 37.34 -2.10 3.53
N ALA A 230 37.89 -0.90 3.72
CA ALA A 230 37.80 0.20 2.75
C ALA A 230 38.84 0.01 1.64
N THR A 231 38.50 -0.57 0.53
CA THR A 231 39.42 -0.86 -0.57
C THR A 231 39.57 0.30 -1.56
N GLY A 232 38.68 1.26 -1.53
CA GLY A 232 38.69 2.48 -2.34
C GLY A 232 37.62 3.46 -1.88
N PRO A 233 37.66 4.71 -2.37
CA PRO A 233 36.66 5.73 -2.03
C PRO A 233 35.30 5.37 -2.63
N GLY A 234 34.23 5.71 -1.91
CA GLY A 234 32.88 5.43 -2.37
C GLY A 234 31.81 5.58 -1.31
N THR A 235 30.60 5.26 -1.68
CA THR A 235 29.41 5.51 -0.89
C THR A 235 28.83 4.19 -0.35
N TRP A 236 28.56 4.15 0.93
CA TRP A 236 27.96 3.04 1.65
C TRP A 236 26.50 3.31 1.94
N ARG A 237 25.65 2.29 1.85
CA ARG A 237 24.26 2.36 2.30
C ARG A 237 23.75 1.03 2.83
N TRP A 238 22.75 1.08 3.68
CA TRP A 238 21.94 -0.06 4.06
C TRP A 238 20.67 -0.13 3.20
N THR A 239 20.31 -1.33 2.75
CA THR A 239 19.08 -1.59 1.98
C THR A 239 18.30 -2.72 2.63
N TYR A 240 17.08 -2.42 3.05
CA TYR A 240 16.06 -3.38 3.44
C TYR A 240 15.11 -3.59 2.26
N TYR A 241 14.90 -4.83 1.85
CA TYR A 241 14.11 -5.17 0.65
C TYR A 241 12.62 -5.33 0.92
N GLY A 242 12.17 -5.16 2.17
CA GLY A 242 10.77 -5.31 2.53
C GLY A 242 10.36 -6.77 2.74
N ASN A 243 9.08 -6.93 3.04
CA ASN A 243 8.37 -8.21 3.09
C ASN A 243 6.88 -8.00 2.79
N SER A 244 6.00 -8.98 3.09
CA SER A 244 4.56 -8.89 2.87
C SER A 244 3.88 -7.73 3.63
N THR A 245 4.41 -7.32 4.79
CA THR A 245 3.80 -6.30 5.66
C THR A 245 4.63 -5.03 5.83
N SER A 246 5.79 -4.92 5.16
CA SER A 246 6.70 -3.78 5.33
C SER A 246 7.32 -3.38 4.01
N GLY A 247 7.31 -2.09 3.70
CA GLY A 247 7.89 -1.52 2.49
C GLY A 247 9.41 -1.67 2.45
N ALA A 248 9.98 -1.77 1.24
CA ALA A 248 11.41 -1.71 1.03
C ALA A 248 11.94 -0.28 1.22
N LYS A 249 13.17 -0.14 1.72
CA LYS A 249 13.84 1.17 1.86
C LYS A 249 15.34 1.03 1.85
N SER A 250 16.01 1.93 1.13
CA SER A 250 17.45 2.16 1.26
C SER A 250 17.69 3.42 2.08
N SER A 251 18.79 3.44 2.84
CA SER A 251 19.26 4.68 3.45
C SER A 251 19.76 5.65 2.38
N THR A 252 19.96 6.91 2.74
CA THR A 252 20.86 7.81 2.02
C THR A 252 22.24 7.18 1.96
N GLY A 253 23.07 7.64 1.04
CA GLY A 253 24.45 7.16 1.01
C GLY A 253 25.31 7.91 2.02
N ASP A 254 26.37 7.24 2.50
CA ASP A 254 27.43 7.82 3.32
C ASP A 254 28.78 7.59 2.63
N TYR A 255 29.46 8.68 2.28
CA TYR A 255 30.68 8.63 1.46
C TYR A 255 31.91 8.54 2.35
N VAL A 256 32.77 7.55 2.07
CA VAL A 256 34.05 7.37 2.75
C VAL A 256 35.19 7.68 1.79
N ALA A 257 35.98 8.69 2.12
CA ALA A 257 37.23 9.00 1.43
C ALA A 257 38.35 8.00 1.87
N VAL A 258 39.10 7.48 0.88
CA VAL A 258 40.21 6.55 1.14
C VAL A 258 41.50 7.21 0.65
N ARG A 259 42.51 7.22 1.52
CA ARG A 259 43.87 7.77 1.28
C ARG A 259 44.88 6.67 1.03
#